data_a386192a058c7b1e166ed9d37fdda369
#
_entry.id   a386192a058c7b1e166ed9d37fdda369
#
_cell.length_a   1.000
_cell.length_b   1.000
_cell.length_c   1.000
_cell.angle_alpha   90.00
_cell.angle_beta   90.00
_cell.angle_gamma   90.00
#
_symmetry.space_group_name_H-M   'P 1'
#
loop_
_entity.id
_entity.type
_entity.pdbx_description
1 polymer ?
#
loop_
_entity_poly.entity_id
_entity_poly.type
_entity_poly.pdbx_seq_one_letter_code
_entity_poly.pdbx_strand_id
1 'polypeptide(L)'
;KSKFDLKSDEGRISYGEAAAALLAAVPNAVEREIYTMRAAEAAGITAEAMKLEVERARKRAHYKEKREQERRDLNPATAAQPRERSIRYTDLRSALAEEGVLRLLTLDDSLFGDDPPIREEDFSSPLLGRLFTALREQLSRTGQTNIPALAESFTQEEINHLIGILQKPESVKNGAQALRDYSAIILEQAHKRAAAGEDPLAAAMEKNKYKGNGGKQPWKKNS
;
A
#
# COMPACT_ATOMS: atom_id res chain seq x y z
N LYS A 1 -11.30 -5.35 -33.28
CA LYS A 1 -10.83 -4.27 -34.18
C LYS A 1 -9.51 -3.77 -33.63
N SER A 2 -8.44 -3.78 -34.47
CA SER A 2 -7.10 -3.34 -34.09
C SER A 2 -7.15 -1.89 -33.60
N LYS A 3 -6.56 -1.65 -32.44
CA LYS A 3 -6.43 -0.32 -31.83
C LYS A 3 -5.38 0.53 -32.57
N PHE A 4 -4.61 -0.10 -33.47
CA PHE A 4 -3.48 0.47 -34.19
C PHE A 4 -3.70 0.37 -35.69
N ASP A 5 -3.37 1.44 -36.45
CA ASP A 5 -3.38 1.42 -37.89
C ASP A 5 -2.05 0.86 -38.42
N LEU A 6 -2.01 -0.46 -38.65
CA LEU A 6 -0.82 -1.15 -39.14
C LEU A 6 -0.45 -0.83 -40.61
N LYS A 7 -1.24 0.00 -41.32
CA LYS A 7 -0.91 0.46 -42.66
C LYS A 7 0.01 1.68 -42.64
N SER A 8 0.01 2.45 -41.57
CA SER A 8 0.89 3.58 -41.35
C SER A 8 2.15 3.17 -40.59
N ASP A 9 3.28 3.82 -40.85
CA ASP A 9 4.53 3.56 -40.15
C ASP A 9 4.41 3.93 -38.67
N GLU A 10 3.69 5.00 -38.35
CA GLU A 10 3.42 5.44 -36.97
C GLU A 10 2.59 4.42 -36.20
N GLY A 11 1.59 3.82 -36.83
CA GLY A 11 0.78 2.76 -36.27
C GLY A 11 1.57 1.46 -36.02
N ARG A 12 2.51 1.12 -36.92
CA ARG A 12 3.43 -0.02 -36.75
C ARG A 12 4.38 0.19 -35.59
N ILE A 13 4.94 1.39 -35.43
CA ILE A 13 5.81 1.76 -34.30
C ILE A 13 5.04 1.66 -33.01
N SER A 14 3.88 2.30 -32.91
CA SER A 14 3.04 2.29 -31.70
C SER A 14 2.59 0.88 -31.31
N TYR A 15 2.27 0.05 -32.30
CA TYR A 15 1.96 -1.37 -32.07
C TYR A 15 3.18 -2.12 -31.54
N GLY A 16 4.36 -1.93 -32.15
CA GLY A 16 5.60 -2.55 -31.74
C GLY A 16 5.97 -2.24 -30.30
N GLU A 17 5.88 -0.98 -29.89
CA GLU A 17 6.13 -0.54 -28.51
C GLU A 17 5.13 -1.16 -27.52
N ALA A 18 3.83 -1.14 -27.87
CA ALA A 18 2.79 -1.72 -27.01
C ALA A 18 2.95 -3.24 -26.88
N ALA A 19 3.27 -3.93 -27.98
CA ALA A 19 3.54 -5.36 -27.99
C ALA A 19 4.79 -5.70 -27.18
N ALA A 20 5.87 -4.95 -27.34
CA ALA A 20 7.10 -5.14 -26.59
C ALA A 20 6.89 -4.98 -25.07
N ALA A 21 6.07 -4.01 -24.65
CA ALA A 21 5.74 -3.81 -23.24
C ALA A 21 4.98 -5.02 -22.66
N LEU A 22 4.03 -5.60 -23.39
CA LEU A 22 3.29 -6.80 -22.98
C LEU A 22 4.19 -8.04 -22.94
N LEU A 23 5.02 -8.22 -23.98
CA LEU A 23 5.93 -9.36 -24.10
C LEU A 23 7.05 -9.33 -23.05
N ALA A 24 7.44 -8.14 -22.61
CA ALA A 24 8.41 -7.97 -21.53
C ALA A 24 7.94 -8.62 -20.21
N ALA A 25 6.65 -8.69 -19.97
CA ALA A 25 6.05 -9.29 -18.77
C ALA A 25 5.93 -10.84 -18.86
N VAL A 26 6.11 -11.46 -20.03
CA VAL A 26 6.04 -12.92 -20.20
C VAL A 26 7.26 -13.59 -19.54
N PRO A 27 7.10 -14.41 -18.49
CA PRO A 27 8.22 -14.99 -17.77
C PRO A 27 8.95 -16.09 -18.58
N ASN A 28 8.21 -16.91 -19.32
CA ASN A 28 8.76 -18.00 -20.11
C ASN A 28 9.50 -17.47 -21.36
N ALA A 29 10.78 -17.84 -21.47
CA ALA A 29 11.63 -17.35 -22.58
C ALA A 29 11.19 -17.89 -23.95
N VAL A 30 10.74 -19.15 -24.01
CA VAL A 30 10.32 -19.79 -25.27
C VAL A 30 8.99 -19.21 -25.75
N GLU A 31 8.04 -19.06 -24.86
CA GLU A 31 6.75 -18.42 -25.18
C GLU A 31 6.97 -16.97 -25.64
N ARG A 32 7.82 -16.25 -24.94
CA ARG A 32 8.17 -14.87 -25.30
C ARG A 32 8.78 -14.78 -26.68
N GLU A 33 9.71 -15.69 -27.04
CA GLU A 33 10.31 -15.76 -28.37
C GLU A 33 9.24 -15.98 -29.45
N ILE A 34 8.36 -16.96 -29.26
CA ILE A 34 7.28 -17.27 -30.22
C ILE A 34 6.36 -16.07 -30.41
N TYR A 35 5.94 -15.44 -29.32
CA TYR A 35 5.07 -14.26 -29.41
C TYR A 35 5.80 -13.03 -29.99
N THR A 36 7.11 -12.91 -29.75
CA THR A 36 7.92 -11.84 -30.36
C THR A 36 7.97 -11.96 -31.88
N MET A 37 8.17 -13.18 -32.40
CA MET A 37 8.14 -13.43 -33.85
C MET A 37 6.76 -13.10 -34.45
N ARG A 38 5.68 -13.55 -33.83
CA ARG A 38 4.30 -13.24 -34.27
C ARG A 38 3.99 -11.74 -34.25
N ALA A 39 4.46 -11.04 -33.22
CA ALA A 39 4.29 -9.59 -33.12
C ALA A 39 5.08 -8.86 -34.18
N ALA A 40 6.30 -9.30 -34.49
CA ALA A 40 7.13 -8.75 -35.57
C ALA A 40 6.46 -8.92 -36.92
N GLU A 41 5.94 -10.11 -37.23
CA GLU A 41 5.20 -10.42 -38.46
C GLU A 41 3.97 -9.52 -38.61
N ALA A 42 3.17 -9.39 -37.51
CA ALA A 42 1.97 -8.55 -37.52
C ALA A 42 2.29 -7.05 -37.74
N ALA A 43 3.43 -6.57 -37.19
CA ALA A 43 3.89 -5.19 -37.36
C ALA A 43 4.58 -4.94 -38.73
N GLY A 44 4.95 -6.01 -39.47
CA GLY A 44 5.75 -5.92 -40.71
C GLY A 44 7.17 -5.41 -40.47
N ILE A 45 7.77 -5.78 -39.30
CA ILE A 45 9.16 -5.47 -38.93
C ILE A 45 9.97 -6.76 -38.78
N THR A 46 11.30 -6.65 -38.65
CA THR A 46 12.13 -7.82 -38.43
C THR A 46 12.00 -8.38 -37.03
N ALA A 47 12.16 -9.69 -36.89
CA ALA A 47 12.14 -10.34 -35.59
C ALA A 47 13.23 -9.83 -34.64
N GLU A 48 14.40 -9.49 -35.19
CA GLU A 48 15.53 -8.92 -34.45
C GLU A 48 15.18 -7.53 -33.87
N ALA A 49 14.52 -6.67 -34.68
CA ALA A 49 14.09 -5.36 -34.22
C ALA A 49 13.07 -5.47 -33.07
N MET A 50 12.07 -6.36 -33.21
CA MET A 50 11.08 -6.62 -32.15
C MET A 50 11.73 -7.19 -30.90
N LYS A 51 12.68 -8.14 -31.05
CA LYS A 51 13.43 -8.73 -29.94
C LYS A 51 14.19 -7.67 -29.16
N LEU A 52 14.85 -6.76 -29.86
CA LEU A 52 15.59 -5.64 -29.25
C LEU A 52 14.66 -4.73 -28.44
N GLU A 53 13.47 -4.42 -28.96
CA GLU A 53 12.48 -3.62 -28.23
C GLU A 53 11.93 -4.34 -26.99
N VAL A 54 11.66 -5.64 -27.07
CA VAL A 54 11.26 -6.47 -25.91
C VAL A 54 12.36 -6.46 -24.84
N GLU A 55 13.62 -6.61 -25.21
CA GLU A 55 14.74 -6.55 -24.26
C GLU A 55 14.87 -5.16 -23.62
N ARG A 56 14.70 -4.09 -24.39
CA ARG A 56 14.70 -2.72 -23.87
C ARG A 56 13.54 -2.50 -22.89
N ALA A 57 12.35 -3.00 -23.22
CA ALA A 57 11.19 -2.92 -22.34
C ALA A 57 11.41 -3.70 -21.03
N ARG A 58 12.00 -4.90 -21.10
CA ARG A 58 12.38 -5.68 -19.91
C ARG A 58 13.39 -4.97 -19.01
N LYS A 59 14.44 -4.41 -19.60
CA LYS A 59 15.44 -3.64 -18.85
C LYS A 59 14.81 -2.42 -18.18
N ARG A 60 13.94 -1.69 -18.89
CA ARG A 60 13.19 -0.55 -18.31
C ARG A 60 12.30 -0.97 -17.15
N ALA A 61 11.56 -2.08 -17.29
CA ALA A 61 10.69 -2.62 -16.26
C ALA A 61 11.50 -3.04 -15.02
N HIS A 62 12.57 -3.80 -15.20
CA HIS A 62 13.46 -4.23 -14.11
C HIS A 62 14.11 -3.03 -13.38
N TYR A 63 14.58 -2.02 -14.13
CA TYR A 63 15.18 -0.83 -13.53
C TYR A 63 14.14 -0.02 -12.74
N LYS A 64 12.90 0.09 -13.25
CA LYS A 64 11.80 0.74 -12.55
C LYS A 64 11.46 0.01 -11.25
N GLU A 65 11.34 -1.32 -11.30
CA GLU A 65 11.06 -2.16 -10.14
C GLU A 65 12.15 -2.04 -9.07
N LYS A 66 13.42 -2.14 -9.50
CA LYS A 66 14.57 -1.97 -8.60
C LYS A 66 14.56 -0.58 -7.93
N ARG A 67 14.30 0.48 -8.68
CA ARG A 67 14.22 1.84 -8.15
C ARG A 67 13.03 2.02 -7.20
N GLU A 68 11.90 1.38 -7.48
CA GLU A 68 10.75 1.38 -6.56
C GLU A 68 11.06 0.62 -5.27
N GLN A 69 11.79 -0.52 -5.38
CA GLN A 69 12.23 -1.26 -4.22
C GLN A 69 13.22 -0.45 -3.38
N GLU A 70 14.25 0.15 -3.99
CA GLU A 70 15.19 1.03 -3.30
C GLU A 70 14.47 2.21 -2.60
N ARG A 71 13.45 2.80 -3.25
CA ARG A 71 12.65 3.85 -2.61
C ARG A 71 11.84 3.36 -1.41
N ARG A 72 11.33 2.12 -1.45
CA ARG A 72 10.63 1.50 -0.31
C ARG A 72 11.60 1.24 0.83
N ASP A 73 12.78 0.73 0.52
CA ASP A 73 13.82 0.42 1.51
C ASP A 73 14.38 1.69 2.17
N LEU A 74 14.54 2.77 1.39
CA LEU A 74 15.02 4.06 1.90
C LEU A 74 13.96 4.86 2.68
N ASN A 75 12.68 4.65 2.40
CA ASN A 75 11.60 5.38 3.06
C ASN A 75 10.34 4.52 3.27
N PRO A 76 10.41 3.51 4.16
CA PRO A 76 9.32 2.58 4.40
C PRO A 76 8.05 3.28 4.90
N ALA A 77 8.18 4.38 5.63
CA ALA A 77 7.05 5.18 6.11
C ALA A 77 6.23 5.77 4.95
N THR A 78 6.88 6.24 3.88
CA THR A 78 6.18 6.78 2.70
C THR A 78 5.46 5.69 1.90
N ALA A 79 6.02 4.47 1.87
CA ALA A 79 5.41 3.33 1.19
C ALA A 79 4.15 2.82 1.92
N ALA A 80 4.08 3.01 3.23
CA ALA A 80 2.94 2.61 4.06
C ALA A 80 1.79 3.63 4.06
N GLN A 81 2.03 4.88 3.57
CA GLN A 81 0.99 5.90 3.48
C GLN A 81 -0.01 5.59 2.34
N PRO A 82 -1.31 5.85 2.54
CA PRO A 82 -2.30 5.84 1.47
C PRO A 82 -1.91 6.80 0.33
N ARG A 83 -2.26 6.41 -0.89
CA ARG A 83 -1.99 7.24 -2.09
C ARG A 83 -2.81 8.52 -2.08
N GLU A 84 -4.05 8.42 -1.65
CA GLU A 84 -4.99 9.53 -1.56
C GLU A 84 -4.61 10.49 -0.43
N ARG A 85 -4.55 11.78 -0.75
CA ARG A 85 -4.15 12.81 0.23
C ARG A 85 -5.18 12.99 1.35
N SER A 86 -6.46 12.79 1.04
CA SER A 86 -7.60 12.89 1.98
C SER A 86 -7.55 11.86 3.10
N ILE A 87 -6.90 10.70 2.85
CA ILE A 87 -6.84 9.56 3.78
C ILE A 87 -5.44 9.40 4.39
N ARG A 88 -4.55 10.38 4.27
CA ARG A 88 -3.18 10.27 4.81
C ARG A 88 -3.17 10.22 6.32
N TYR A 89 -2.38 9.31 6.84
CA TYR A 89 -2.18 9.14 8.27
C TYR A 89 -1.25 10.20 8.86
N THR A 90 -1.66 10.78 9.98
CA THR A 90 -0.83 11.69 10.78
C THR A 90 0.14 10.94 11.67
N ASP A 91 -0.30 9.83 12.25
CA ASP A 91 0.50 8.89 13.03
C ASP A 91 0.54 7.54 12.32
N LEU A 92 1.62 7.31 11.57
CA LEU A 92 1.75 6.10 10.76
C LEU A 92 1.87 4.84 11.63
N ARG A 93 2.53 4.91 12.80
CA ARG A 93 2.71 3.78 13.70
C ARG A 93 1.36 3.30 14.25
N SER A 94 0.54 4.23 14.72
CA SER A 94 -0.81 3.93 15.19
C SER A 94 -1.67 3.40 14.05
N ALA A 95 -1.70 4.10 12.91
CA ALA A 95 -2.53 3.74 11.76
C ALA A 95 -2.24 2.34 11.20
N LEU A 96 -0.98 1.90 11.17
CA LEU A 96 -0.65 0.53 10.76
C LEU A 96 -1.17 -0.53 11.76
N ALA A 97 -1.17 -0.25 13.05
CA ALA A 97 -1.79 -1.10 14.06
C ALA A 97 -3.32 -1.09 13.93
N GLU A 98 -3.91 0.08 13.67
CA GLU A 98 -5.34 0.25 13.39
C GLU A 98 -5.80 -0.55 12.17
N GLU A 99 -5.03 -0.52 11.06
CA GLU A 99 -5.27 -1.40 9.91
C GLU A 99 -5.20 -2.89 10.29
N GLY A 100 -4.27 -3.28 11.18
CA GLY A 100 -4.16 -4.65 11.71
C GLY A 100 -5.40 -5.06 12.46
N VAL A 101 -5.94 -4.18 13.30
CA VAL A 101 -7.20 -4.39 14.03
C VAL A 101 -8.37 -4.62 13.08
N LEU A 102 -8.52 -3.81 12.02
CA LEU A 102 -9.59 -3.98 11.02
C LEU A 102 -9.50 -5.34 10.32
N ARG A 103 -8.28 -5.78 9.97
CA ARG A 103 -8.06 -7.11 9.37
C ARG A 103 -8.46 -8.24 10.33
N LEU A 104 -8.02 -8.16 11.60
CA LEU A 104 -8.37 -9.16 12.61
C LEU A 104 -9.88 -9.21 12.86
N LEU A 105 -10.55 -8.07 12.92
CA LEU A 105 -11.99 -7.98 13.11
C LEU A 105 -12.76 -8.70 12.00
N THR A 106 -12.32 -8.58 10.75
CA THR A 106 -12.99 -9.23 9.62
C THR A 106 -12.63 -10.72 9.46
N LEU A 107 -11.50 -11.15 10.04
CA LEU A 107 -11.05 -12.55 9.99
C LEU A 107 -11.60 -13.38 11.15
N ASP A 108 -11.69 -12.80 12.34
CA ASP A 108 -12.15 -13.44 13.56
C ASP A 108 -12.70 -12.40 14.55
N ASP A 109 -13.98 -12.10 14.45
CA ASP A 109 -14.67 -11.13 15.29
C ASP A 109 -14.79 -11.60 16.76
N SER A 110 -14.71 -12.90 17.01
CA SER A 110 -14.78 -13.45 18.36
C SER A 110 -13.65 -12.98 19.27
N LEU A 111 -12.54 -12.50 18.69
CA LEU A 111 -11.41 -11.92 19.42
C LEU A 111 -11.76 -10.62 20.15
N PHE A 112 -12.81 -9.91 19.73
CA PHE A 112 -13.14 -8.57 20.23
C PHE A 112 -14.16 -8.58 21.36
N GLY A 113 -14.99 -9.63 21.48
CA GLY A 113 -16.02 -9.73 22.50
C GLY A 113 -17.01 -8.57 22.51
N ASP A 114 -17.78 -8.45 23.59
CA ASP A 114 -18.76 -7.35 23.77
C ASP A 114 -18.08 -6.02 24.15
N ASP A 115 -16.99 -6.07 24.93
CA ASP A 115 -16.20 -4.90 25.34
C ASP A 115 -14.76 -5.03 24.81
N PRO A 116 -14.50 -4.46 23.61
CA PRO A 116 -13.18 -4.54 23.00
C PRO A 116 -12.15 -3.69 23.77
N PRO A 117 -10.86 -4.06 23.71
CA PRO A 117 -9.80 -3.33 24.40
C PRO A 117 -9.56 -1.91 23.85
N ILE A 118 -10.13 -1.57 22.70
CA ILE A 118 -9.99 -0.28 21.98
C ILE A 118 -11.33 0.22 21.51
N ARG A 119 -11.49 1.53 21.44
CA ARG A 119 -12.68 2.23 20.98
C ARG A 119 -12.36 3.17 19.82
N GLU A 120 -13.39 3.69 19.14
CA GLU A 120 -13.23 4.62 18.01
C GLU A 120 -12.34 5.83 18.37
N GLU A 121 -12.49 6.38 19.57
CA GLU A 121 -11.74 7.53 20.07
C GLU A 121 -10.23 7.29 20.24
N ASP A 122 -9.81 6.04 20.36
CA ASP A 122 -8.41 5.67 20.50
C ASP A 122 -7.65 5.72 19.17
N PHE A 123 -8.39 5.66 18.04
CA PHE A 123 -7.79 5.67 16.72
C PHE A 123 -7.16 7.02 16.37
N SER A 124 -6.00 6.99 15.73
CA SER A 124 -5.32 8.17 15.22
C SER A 124 -5.93 8.68 13.91
N SER A 125 -6.50 7.75 13.15
CA SER A 125 -7.20 8.03 11.91
C SER A 125 -8.71 8.02 12.15
N PRO A 126 -9.40 9.17 12.01
CA PRO A 126 -10.85 9.23 12.15
C PRO A 126 -11.59 8.29 11.19
N LEU A 127 -11.03 8.07 9.99
CA LEU A 127 -11.58 7.14 9.02
C LEU A 127 -11.54 5.70 9.54
N LEU A 128 -10.35 5.25 10.06
CA LEU A 128 -10.20 3.88 10.53
C LEU A 128 -11.06 3.62 11.77
N GLY A 129 -11.23 4.62 12.66
CA GLY A 129 -12.15 4.55 13.80
C GLY A 129 -13.61 4.36 13.36
N ARG A 130 -14.12 5.19 12.45
CA ARG A 130 -15.47 5.04 11.88
C ARG A 130 -15.67 3.69 11.19
N LEU A 131 -14.66 3.22 10.43
CA LEU A 131 -14.71 1.91 9.78
C LEU A 131 -14.76 0.78 10.80
N PHE A 132 -14.00 0.87 11.90
CA PHE A 132 -14.02 -0.10 12.99
C PHE A 132 -15.41 -0.20 13.62
N THR A 133 -16.01 0.93 13.97
CA THR A 133 -17.37 0.99 14.54
C THR A 133 -18.41 0.40 13.57
N ALA A 134 -18.39 0.82 12.31
CA ALA A 134 -19.34 0.35 11.30
C ALA A 134 -19.21 -1.17 11.03
N LEU A 135 -18.00 -1.70 10.96
CA LEU A 135 -17.76 -3.14 10.79
C LEU A 135 -18.22 -3.94 12.01
N ARG A 136 -17.97 -3.45 13.22
CA ARG A 136 -18.46 -4.11 14.45
C ARG A 136 -20.00 -4.13 14.52
N GLU A 137 -20.66 -3.03 14.18
CA GLU A 137 -22.12 -2.98 14.15
C GLU A 137 -22.70 -3.95 13.12
N GLN A 138 -22.07 -4.08 11.94
CA GLN A 138 -22.49 -5.08 10.95
C GLN A 138 -22.33 -6.50 11.49
N LEU A 139 -21.16 -6.83 12.05
CA LEU A 139 -20.86 -8.16 12.59
C LEU A 139 -21.82 -8.53 13.72
N SER A 140 -22.08 -7.61 14.66
CA SER A 140 -23.04 -7.83 15.75
C SER A 140 -24.47 -8.06 15.28
N ARG A 141 -24.88 -7.44 14.16
CA ARG A 141 -26.25 -7.55 13.60
C ARG A 141 -26.45 -8.75 12.68
N THR A 142 -25.44 -9.07 11.88
CA THR A 142 -25.59 -10.03 10.77
C THR A 142 -24.62 -11.21 10.83
N GLY A 143 -23.62 -11.16 11.71
CA GLY A 143 -22.52 -12.13 11.77
C GLY A 143 -21.61 -12.14 10.54
N GLN A 144 -21.74 -11.17 9.65
CA GLN A 144 -20.97 -11.08 8.41
C GLN A 144 -20.63 -9.64 8.05
N THR A 145 -19.46 -9.43 7.44
CA THR A 145 -19.07 -8.14 6.86
C THR A 145 -19.68 -7.98 5.47
N ASN A 146 -20.40 -6.89 5.26
CA ASN A 146 -20.96 -6.50 3.95
C ASN A 146 -20.36 -5.17 3.52
N ILE A 147 -19.22 -5.21 2.82
CA ILE A 147 -18.53 -4.00 2.36
C ILE A 147 -19.40 -3.13 1.43
N PRO A 148 -20.17 -3.67 0.47
CA PRO A 148 -21.11 -2.88 -0.32
C PRO A 148 -22.11 -2.06 0.50
N ALA A 149 -22.59 -2.57 1.64
CA ALA A 149 -23.50 -1.82 2.51
C ALA A 149 -22.85 -0.61 3.20
N LEU A 150 -21.52 -0.58 3.31
CA LEU A 150 -20.81 0.60 3.83
C LEU A 150 -20.83 1.79 2.85
N ALA A 151 -21.14 1.57 1.57
CA ALA A 151 -21.21 2.63 0.56
C ALA A 151 -22.31 3.68 0.83
N GLU A 152 -23.23 3.40 1.74
CA GLU A 152 -24.24 4.38 2.20
C GLU A 152 -23.61 5.44 3.14
N SER A 153 -22.54 5.09 3.85
CA SER A 153 -21.92 5.94 4.89
C SER A 153 -20.47 6.36 4.58
N PHE A 154 -19.86 5.74 3.59
CA PHE A 154 -18.47 5.97 3.21
C PHE A 154 -18.34 6.25 1.72
N THR A 155 -17.38 7.10 1.35
CA THR A 155 -17.06 7.39 -0.05
C THR A 155 -16.42 6.20 -0.76
N GLN A 156 -16.44 6.20 -2.09
CA GLN A 156 -15.81 5.14 -2.88
C GLN A 156 -14.31 5.04 -2.62
N GLU A 157 -13.64 6.15 -2.36
CA GLU A 157 -12.21 6.20 -2.02
C GLU A 157 -11.93 5.54 -0.67
N GLU A 158 -12.76 5.82 0.34
CA GLU A 158 -12.69 5.20 1.67
C GLU A 158 -12.94 3.70 1.60
N ILE A 159 -13.91 3.26 0.81
CA ILE A 159 -14.20 1.84 0.58
C ILE A 159 -13.03 1.14 -0.14
N ASN A 160 -12.47 1.74 -1.19
CA ASN A 160 -11.32 1.21 -1.90
C ASN A 160 -10.10 1.09 -0.98
N HIS A 161 -9.94 2.07 -0.07
CA HIS A 161 -8.87 2.02 0.93
C HIS A 161 -9.08 0.85 1.91
N LEU A 162 -10.29 0.66 2.43
CA LEU A 162 -10.64 -0.48 3.27
C LEU A 162 -10.35 -1.81 2.58
N ILE A 163 -10.78 -1.98 1.32
CA ILE A 163 -10.50 -3.18 0.52
C ILE A 163 -8.98 -3.42 0.44
N GLY A 164 -8.20 -2.37 0.19
CA GLY A 164 -6.74 -2.45 0.16
C GLY A 164 -6.12 -2.87 1.51
N ILE A 165 -6.71 -2.46 2.63
CA ILE A 165 -6.31 -2.91 3.97
C ILE A 165 -6.61 -4.40 4.16
N LEU A 166 -7.82 -4.84 3.81
CA LEU A 166 -8.27 -6.23 4.01
C LEU A 166 -7.55 -7.24 3.11
N GLN A 167 -7.00 -6.80 1.98
CA GLN A 167 -6.18 -7.64 1.09
C GLN A 167 -4.76 -7.91 1.63
N LYS A 168 -4.30 -7.17 2.63
CA LYS A 168 -2.98 -7.42 3.23
C LYS A 168 -3.02 -8.72 4.04
N PRO A 169 -1.96 -9.55 4.00
CA PRO A 169 -1.93 -10.79 4.76
C PRO A 169 -1.93 -10.53 6.27
N GLU A 170 -2.71 -11.33 7.00
CA GLU A 170 -2.74 -11.32 8.46
C GLU A 170 -2.77 -12.76 8.99
N SER A 171 -2.19 -13.02 10.16
CA SER A 171 -2.10 -14.36 10.74
C SER A 171 -3.19 -14.60 11.78
N VAL A 172 -4.16 -15.43 11.43
CA VAL A 172 -5.23 -15.84 12.38
C VAL A 172 -4.69 -16.70 13.52
N LYS A 173 -3.63 -17.49 13.30
CA LYS A 173 -3.09 -18.40 14.33
C LYS A 173 -2.63 -17.70 15.60
N ASN A 174 -2.21 -16.45 15.50
CA ASN A 174 -1.75 -15.61 16.59
C ASN A 174 -2.67 -14.40 16.82
N GLY A 175 -3.92 -14.45 16.36
CA GLY A 175 -4.84 -13.33 16.35
C GLY A 175 -5.00 -12.65 17.71
N ALA A 176 -5.18 -13.42 18.79
CA ALA A 176 -5.32 -12.87 20.15
C ALA A 176 -4.05 -12.15 20.63
N GLN A 177 -2.86 -12.63 20.27
CA GLN A 177 -1.62 -11.93 20.60
C GLN A 177 -1.46 -10.68 19.72
N ALA A 178 -1.73 -10.78 18.43
CA ALA A 178 -1.66 -9.65 17.50
C ALA A 178 -2.64 -8.54 17.92
N LEU A 179 -3.86 -8.88 18.35
CA LEU A 179 -4.81 -7.90 18.86
C LEU A 179 -4.28 -7.18 20.11
N ARG A 180 -3.65 -7.90 21.04
CA ARG A 180 -3.03 -7.27 22.21
C ARG A 180 -1.91 -6.30 21.83
N ASP A 181 -1.05 -6.71 20.90
CA ASP A 181 0.07 -5.91 20.45
C ASP A 181 -0.39 -4.65 19.69
N TYR A 182 -1.38 -4.78 18.80
CA TYR A 182 -1.98 -3.65 18.09
C TYR A 182 -2.70 -2.70 19.06
N SER A 183 -3.51 -3.24 19.97
CA SER A 183 -4.21 -2.44 20.99
C SER A 183 -3.24 -1.67 21.87
N ALA A 184 -2.15 -2.29 22.31
CA ALA A 184 -1.12 -1.63 23.11
C ALA A 184 -0.48 -0.44 22.35
N ILE A 185 -0.19 -0.60 21.05
CA ILE A 185 0.36 0.48 20.21
C ILE A 185 -0.66 1.62 20.09
N ILE A 186 -1.93 1.30 19.80
CA ILE A 186 -2.99 2.29 19.61
C ILE A 186 -3.19 3.10 20.88
N LEU A 187 -3.33 2.44 22.04
CA LEU A 187 -3.53 3.10 23.33
C LEU A 187 -2.31 3.91 23.77
N GLU A 188 -1.08 3.42 23.55
CA GLU A 188 0.14 4.20 23.78
C GLU A 188 0.14 5.52 22.99
N GLN A 189 -0.22 5.46 21.71
CA GLN A 189 -0.26 6.64 20.87
C GLN A 189 -1.46 7.56 21.19
N ALA A 190 -2.61 6.99 21.60
CA ALA A 190 -3.76 7.76 22.09
C ALA A 190 -3.39 8.56 23.35
N HIS A 191 -2.74 7.94 24.31
CA HIS A 191 -2.27 8.63 25.53
C HIS A 191 -1.27 9.76 25.21
N LYS A 192 -0.34 9.53 24.26
CA LYS A 192 0.60 10.57 23.81
C LYS A 192 -0.10 11.74 23.13
N ARG A 193 -1.16 11.46 22.33
CA ARG A 193 -1.96 12.52 21.70
C ARG A 193 -2.73 13.34 22.76
N ALA A 194 -3.32 12.69 23.77
CA ALA A 194 -4.00 13.36 24.86
C ALA A 194 -3.04 14.26 25.65
N ALA A 195 -1.89 13.74 26.06
CA ALA A 195 -0.87 14.51 26.77
C ALA A 195 -0.32 15.68 25.94
N ALA A 196 -0.17 15.52 24.62
CA ALA A 196 0.26 16.60 23.70
C ALA A 196 -0.82 17.69 23.53
N GLY A 197 -2.10 17.35 23.68
CA GLY A 197 -3.21 18.30 23.65
C GLY A 197 -3.30 19.16 24.92
N GLU A 198 -2.82 18.63 26.06
CA GLU A 198 -2.77 19.36 27.33
C GLU A 198 -1.58 20.33 27.42
N ASP A 199 -0.45 20.01 26.77
CA ASP A 199 0.73 20.89 26.68
C ASP A 199 1.36 20.88 25.27
N PRO A 200 0.92 21.77 24.36
CA PRO A 200 1.45 21.86 23.00
C PRO A 200 2.94 22.18 22.93
N LEU A 201 3.48 22.85 23.98
CA LEU A 201 4.90 23.22 24.05
C LEU A 201 5.77 22.01 24.38
N ALA A 202 5.34 21.16 25.29
CA ALA A 202 6.03 19.91 25.63
C ALA A 202 6.07 18.96 24.41
N ALA A 203 4.98 18.85 23.68
CA ALA A 203 4.91 18.04 22.44
C ALA A 203 5.85 18.55 21.33
N ALA A 204 5.99 19.88 21.19
CA ALA A 204 6.92 20.48 20.22
C ALA A 204 8.39 20.25 20.63
N MET A 205 8.70 20.27 21.91
CA MET A 205 10.04 20.00 22.45
C MET A 205 10.43 18.53 22.28
N GLU A 206 9.50 17.60 22.46
CA GLU A 206 9.74 16.16 22.28
C GLU A 206 10.00 15.82 20.79
N LYS A 207 9.24 16.41 19.87
CA LYS A 207 9.50 16.30 18.42
C LYS A 207 10.88 16.80 18.01
N ASN A 208 11.38 17.87 18.66
CA ASN A 208 12.71 18.42 18.37
C ASN A 208 13.84 17.57 18.99
N LYS A 209 13.61 16.88 20.10
CA LYS A 209 14.61 16.00 20.74
C LYS A 209 15.00 14.82 19.83
N TYR A 210 14.04 14.27 19.10
CA TYR A 210 14.30 13.18 18.14
C TYR A 210 14.91 13.66 16.81
N LYS A 211 14.70 14.93 16.40
CA LYS A 211 15.37 15.51 15.23
C LYS A 211 16.83 15.88 15.46
N GLY A 212 17.23 16.11 16.71
CA GLY A 212 18.59 16.56 17.07
C GLY A 212 19.65 15.46 17.16
N ASN A 213 19.26 14.17 17.18
CA ASN A 213 20.21 13.06 17.40
C ASN A 213 20.64 12.31 16.12
N GLY A 214 20.26 12.81 14.95
CA GLY A 214 20.69 12.31 13.64
C GLY A 214 21.82 13.16 13.06
N GLY A 215 23.08 12.91 13.45
CA GLY A 215 24.22 13.28 12.62
C GLY A 215 25.06 14.46 13.05
N LYS A 216 25.90 14.30 14.05
CA LYS A 216 27.22 14.96 14.08
C LYS A 216 28.25 13.92 14.50
N GLN A 217 28.83 13.23 13.54
CA GLN A 217 30.13 12.60 13.76
C GLN A 217 31.22 13.70 13.72
N PRO A 218 32.07 13.81 14.72
CA PRO A 218 33.18 14.74 14.68
C PRO A 218 34.24 14.25 13.69
N TRP A 219 34.58 15.10 12.72
CA TRP A 219 35.70 14.89 11.82
C TRP A 219 36.99 14.78 12.65
N LYS A 220 37.60 13.58 12.67
CA LYS A 220 38.96 13.43 13.15
C LYS A 220 39.91 14.07 12.13
N LYS A 221 40.53 15.17 12.49
CA LYS A 221 41.72 15.69 11.81
C LYS A 221 42.86 14.74 12.10
N ASN A 222 43.38 14.07 11.08
CA ASN A 222 44.70 13.45 11.12
C ASN A 222 45.75 14.55 10.90
N SER A 223 46.61 14.72 11.88
CA SER A 223 47.91 15.35 11.76
C SER A 223 48.96 14.30 11.45
#